data_554f5300bc2f70529cc9a108ee241061
#
_entry.id   554f5300bc2f70529cc9a108ee241061
#
_cell.length_a   1.000
_cell.length_b   1.000
_cell.length_c   1.000
_cell.angle_alpha   90.00
_cell.angle_beta   90.00
_cell.angle_gamma   90.00
#
_symmetry.space_group_name_H-M   'P 1'
#
loop_
_entity.id
_entity.type
_entity.pdbx_description
1 polymer ?
#
loop_
_entity_poly.entity_id
_entity_poly.type
_entity_poly.pdbx_seq_one_letter_code
_entity_poly.pdbx_strand_id
1 'polypeptide(L)'
;MTLTTHPPTAVGIIGLGAMGLGMAQSLRRAGLEPSVFDIRADITARFTEQGGTACSSIKELGSRCKIVISVVVNAEQTESVLWGPEGCVAAMRPGSVFVMCSTVDPNWSIRTEKLLAEKGILYLDAPISGGAARAANGEITMMTSGHPDAYALAQPCL
;
A
#
# COMPACT_ATOMS: atom_id res chain seq x y z
N MET A 1 -19.21 11.22 -27.37
CA MET A 1 -18.75 10.09 -26.52
C MET A 1 -18.01 10.69 -25.35
N THR A 2 -18.70 10.92 -24.23
CA THR A 2 -18.12 11.51 -23.02
C THR A 2 -17.34 10.41 -22.32
N LEU A 3 -16.00 10.52 -22.36
CA LEU A 3 -15.12 9.75 -21.49
C LEU A 3 -15.43 10.16 -20.05
N THR A 4 -16.16 9.34 -19.33
CA THR A 4 -16.28 9.44 -17.87
C THR A 4 -14.91 9.15 -17.28
N THR A 5 -14.11 10.20 -17.09
CA THR A 5 -12.90 10.11 -16.31
C THR A 5 -13.32 9.91 -14.86
N HIS A 6 -13.36 8.65 -14.41
CA HIS A 6 -13.41 8.38 -12.99
C HIS A 6 -12.17 9.03 -12.35
N PRO A 7 -12.31 9.69 -11.19
CA PRO A 7 -11.14 10.20 -10.50
C PRO A 7 -10.17 9.04 -10.26
N PRO A 8 -8.86 9.26 -10.42
CA PRO A 8 -7.89 8.21 -10.23
C PRO A 8 -8.05 7.60 -8.84
N THR A 9 -8.02 6.28 -8.78
CA THR A 9 -8.15 5.55 -7.50
C THR A 9 -7.02 5.97 -6.58
N ALA A 10 -7.36 6.52 -5.41
CA ALA A 10 -6.37 7.00 -4.46
C ALA A 10 -5.54 5.84 -3.90
N VAL A 11 -4.23 5.93 -4.05
CA VAL A 11 -3.23 4.95 -3.63
C VAL A 11 -2.41 5.49 -2.47
N GLY A 12 -2.13 4.66 -1.48
CA GLY A 12 -1.23 4.97 -0.39
C GLY A 12 -0.10 3.94 -0.27
N ILE A 13 1.10 4.38 0.07
CA ILE A 13 2.23 3.51 0.40
C ILE A 13 2.70 3.82 1.83
N ILE A 14 2.77 2.78 2.64
CA ILE A 14 3.29 2.79 3.99
C ILE A 14 4.62 2.05 4.01
N GLY A 15 5.67 2.74 4.43
CA GLY A 15 7.04 2.25 4.43
C GLY A 15 7.80 2.65 3.16
N LEU A 16 8.73 3.60 3.32
CA LEU A 16 9.59 4.12 2.24
C LEU A 16 11.03 3.65 2.40
N GLY A 17 11.20 2.38 2.77
CA GLY A 17 12.51 1.75 2.80
C GLY A 17 13.09 1.54 1.40
N ALA A 18 14.06 0.62 1.29
CA ALA A 18 14.77 0.35 0.04
C ALA A 18 13.84 0.04 -1.15
N MET A 19 12.73 -0.66 -0.89
CA MET A 19 11.76 -1.02 -1.93
C MET A 19 10.62 0.02 -2.05
N GLY A 20 10.03 0.42 -0.92
CA GLY A 20 8.83 1.26 -0.90
C GLY A 20 9.01 2.63 -1.52
N LEU A 21 10.16 3.27 -1.34
CA LEU A 21 10.45 4.56 -1.99
C LEU A 21 10.49 4.41 -3.51
N GLY A 22 11.19 3.38 -4.00
CA GLY A 22 11.24 3.08 -5.44
C GLY A 22 9.87 2.79 -6.04
N MET A 23 9.04 2.02 -5.32
CA MET A 23 7.65 1.74 -5.73
C MET A 23 6.82 3.04 -5.81
N ALA A 24 6.91 3.91 -4.79
CA ALA A 24 6.21 5.19 -4.79
C ALA A 24 6.61 6.09 -5.96
N GLN A 25 7.91 6.16 -6.25
CA GLN A 25 8.44 6.91 -7.40
C GLN A 25 8.00 6.30 -8.73
N SER A 26 7.94 4.98 -8.83
CA SER A 26 7.46 4.27 -10.02
C SER A 26 5.99 4.55 -10.29
N LEU A 27 5.15 4.47 -9.28
CA LEU A 27 3.71 4.81 -9.37
C LEU A 27 3.51 6.25 -9.85
N ARG A 28 4.30 7.20 -9.34
CA ARG A 28 4.24 8.60 -9.82
C ARG A 28 4.58 8.72 -11.30
N ARG A 29 5.63 8.06 -11.77
CA ARG A 29 5.98 8.06 -13.20
C ARG A 29 4.90 7.43 -14.07
N ALA A 30 4.13 6.49 -13.52
CA ALA A 30 2.98 5.89 -14.19
C ALA A 30 1.71 6.78 -14.17
N GLY A 31 1.80 7.96 -13.59
CA GLY A 31 0.67 8.90 -13.51
C GLY A 31 -0.28 8.66 -12.34
N LEU A 32 0.08 7.75 -11.42
CA LEU A 32 -0.61 7.56 -10.15
C LEU A 32 0.08 8.45 -9.10
N GLU A 33 -0.68 9.24 -8.37
CA GLU A 33 -0.12 10.16 -7.37
C GLU A 33 -0.28 9.55 -5.95
N PRO A 34 0.64 8.64 -5.52
CA PRO A 34 0.50 7.97 -4.23
C PRO A 34 0.70 8.95 -3.07
N SER A 35 -0.13 8.83 -2.05
CA SER A 35 0.13 9.40 -0.73
C SER A 35 1.05 8.45 0.04
N VAL A 36 2.06 8.97 0.72
CA VAL A 36 3.04 8.13 1.41
C VAL A 36 3.10 8.41 2.91
N PHE A 37 3.54 7.41 3.66
CA PHE A 37 3.90 7.54 5.06
C PHE A 37 5.13 6.67 5.40
N ASP A 38 6.04 7.23 6.17
CA ASP A 38 7.13 6.50 6.83
C ASP A 38 7.34 7.10 8.22
N ILE A 39 7.80 6.31 9.16
CA ILE A 39 8.15 6.79 10.51
C ILE A 39 9.38 7.73 10.52
N ARG A 40 10.18 7.69 9.46
CA ARG A 40 11.35 8.55 9.25
C ARG A 40 10.93 9.81 8.49
N ALA A 41 10.80 10.90 9.22
CA ALA A 41 10.33 12.17 8.67
C ALA A 41 11.23 12.75 7.55
N ASP A 42 12.53 12.46 7.59
CA ASP A 42 13.49 12.91 6.56
C ASP A 42 13.20 12.26 5.18
N ILE A 43 12.72 11.02 5.16
CA ILE A 43 12.39 10.33 3.90
C ILE A 43 11.09 10.87 3.31
N THR A 44 10.07 11.09 4.13
CA THR A 44 8.82 11.69 3.67
C THR A 44 9.04 13.13 3.20
N ALA A 45 9.90 13.89 3.88
CA ALA A 45 10.27 15.24 3.45
C ALA A 45 10.91 15.25 2.06
N ARG A 46 11.89 14.38 1.82
CA ARG A 46 12.52 14.24 0.48
C ARG A 46 11.53 13.88 -0.61
N PHE A 47 10.56 13.01 -0.30
CA PHE A 47 9.52 12.64 -1.25
C PHE A 47 8.62 13.85 -1.59
N THR A 48 8.27 14.67 -0.61
CA THR A 48 7.48 15.90 -0.82
C THR A 48 8.26 16.99 -1.55
N GLU A 49 9.55 17.15 -1.27
CA GLU A 49 10.43 18.05 -2.03
C GLU A 49 10.49 17.73 -3.53
N GLN A 50 10.32 16.46 -3.88
CA GLN A 50 10.21 15.97 -5.25
C GLN A 50 8.80 16.13 -5.83
N GLY A 51 7.89 16.81 -5.14
CA GLY A 51 6.51 17.03 -5.55
C GLY A 51 5.54 15.88 -5.22
N GLY A 52 5.92 14.96 -4.33
CA GLY A 52 5.04 13.90 -3.84
C GLY A 52 4.14 14.38 -2.69
N THR A 53 3.19 13.55 -2.30
CA THR A 53 2.27 13.80 -1.19
C THR A 53 2.59 12.87 -0.02
N ALA A 54 2.80 13.43 1.18
CA ALA A 54 2.95 12.65 2.41
C ALA A 54 1.74 12.88 3.33
N CYS A 55 1.35 11.82 4.06
CA CYS A 55 0.39 11.89 5.14
C CYS A 55 1.11 12.06 6.49
N SER A 56 0.43 12.69 7.44
CA SER A 56 0.96 12.90 8.80
C SER A 56 0.87 11.65 9.67
N SER A 57 0.02 10.68 9.30
CA SER A 57 -0.17 9.42 10.00
C SER A 57 -0.64 8.29 9.07
N ILE A 58 -0.45 7.05 9.52
CA ILE A 58 -1.00 5.85 8.86
C ILE A 58 -2.54 5.93 8.78
N LYS A 59 -3.17 6.41 9.84
CA LYS A 59 -4.61 6.60 9.92
C LYS A 59 -5.12 7.60 8.88
N GLU A 60 -4.43 8.73 8.70
CA GLU A 60 -4.76 9.69 7.64
C GLU A 60 -4.67 9.03 6.27
N LEU A 61 -3.58 8.32 5.99
CA LEU A 61 -3.40 7.61 4.73
C LEU A 61 -4.53 6.60 4.49
N GLY A 62 -4.90 5.80 5.50
CA GLY A 62 -6.01 4.85 5.41
C GLY A 62 -7.36 5.50 5.09
N SER A 63 -7.62 6.70 5.64
CA SER A 63 -8.87 7.43 5.38
C SER A 63 -8.98 7.99 3.95
N ARG A 64 -7.83 8.29 3.33
CA ARG A 64 -7.73 8.92 2.01
C ARG A 64 -7.66 7.94 0.87
N CYS A 65 -7.05 6.76 1.10
CA CYS A 65 -6.67 5.85 0.04
C CYS A 65 -7.61 4.64 -0.04
N LYS A 66 -7.97 4.27 -1.25
CA LYS A 66 -8.75 3.06 -1.53
C LYS A 66 -7.85 1.83 -1.69
N ILE A 67 -6.61 2.04 -2.12
CA ILE A 67 -5.56 1.02 -2.20
C ILE A 67 -4.47 1.43 -1.22
N VAL A 68 -4.22 0.60 -0.21
CA VAL A 68 -3.17 0.82 0.79
C VAL A 68 -2.12 -0.28 0.63
N ILE A 69 -0.91 0.10 0.24
CA ILE A 69 0.21 -0.82 0.04
C ILE A 69 1.16 -0.69 1.23
N SER A 70 1.37 -1.78 1.96
CA SER A 70 2.27 -1.84 3.10
C SER A 70 3.59 -2.50 2.68
N VAL A 71 4.69 -1.74 2.76
CA VAL A 71 6.05 -2.19 2.41
C VAL A 71 6.94 -2.09 3.64
N VAL A 72 6.59 -2.86 4.66
CA VAL A 72 7.35 -2.97 5.92
C VAL A 72 8.03 -4.33 6.02
N VAL A 73 8.90 -4.52 7.02
CA VAL A 73 9.84 -5.64 7.02
C VAL A 73 9.20 -6.98 7.37
N ASN A 74 8.24 -7.01 8.31
CA ASN A 74 7.73 -8.25 8.90
C ASN A 74 6.27 -8.16 9.36
N ALA A 75 5.76 -9.27 9.87
CA ALA A 75 4.39 -9.36 10.39
C ALA A 75 4.12 -8.42 11.56
N GLU A 76 5.06 -8.25 12.48
CA GLU A 76 4.90 -7.37 13.65
C GLU A 76 4.71 -5.91 13.22
N GLN A 77 5.54 -5.44 12.30
CA GLN A 77 5.38 -4.10 11.74
C GLN A 77 4.06 -3.97 10.96
N THR A 78 3.66 -5.01 10.23
CA THR A 78 2.37 -5.01 9.51
C THR A 78 1.20 -4.97 10.50
N GLU A 79 1.25 -5.69 11.61
CA GLU A 79 0.24 -5.59 12.67
C GLU A 79 0.14 -4.18 13.23
N SER A 80 1.27 -3.52 13.48
CA SER A 80 1.28 -2.13 13.93
C SER A 80 0.67 -1.18 12.89
N VAL A 81 0.92 -1.41 11.61
CA VAL A 81 0.31 -0.65 10.50
C VAL A 81 -1.20 -0.85 10.43
N LEU A 82 -1.67 -2.07 10.63
CA LEU A 82 -3.09 -2.41 10.56
C LEU A 82 -3.86 -1.96 11.81
N TRP A 83 -3.39 -2.39 12.99
CA TRP A 83 -4.14 -2.40 14.23
C TRP A 83 -3.55 -1.53 15.34
N GLY A 84 -2.38 -0.92 15.12
CA GLY A 84 -1.76 -0.02 16.10
C GLY A 84 -2.63 1.18 16.45
N PRO A 85 -2.25 1.99 17.45
CA PRO A 85 -3.03 3.18 17.88
C PRO A 85 -3.35 4.14 16.72
N GLU A 86 -2.45 4.25 15.76
CA GLU A 86 -2.63 5.03 14.51
C GLU A 86 -2.82 4.13 13.28
N GLY A 87 -3.26 2.88 13.50
CA GLY A 87 -3.44 1.90 12.43
C GLY A 87 -4.46 2.31 11.37
N CYS A 88 -4.23 1.88 10.13
CA CYS A 88 -5.05 2.30 9.00
C CYS A 88 -6.47 1.69 9.00
N VAL A 89 -6.65 0.48 9.55
CA VAL A 89 -7.93 -0.25 9.45
C VAL A 89 -9.10 0.53 10.02
N ALA A 90 -8.90 1.21 11.15
CA ALA A 90 -9.97 2.01 11.78
C ALA A 90 -10.47 3.17 10.90
N ALA A 91 -9.67 3.60 9.93
CA ALA A 91 -9.98 4.72 9.04
C ALA A 91 -10.25 4.30 7.59
N MET A 92 -9.88 3.09 7.21
CA MET A 92 -10.13 2.56 5.87
C MET A 92 -11.63 2.36 5.65
N ARG A 93 -12.08 2.65 4.44
CA ARG A 93 -13.50 2.49 4.07
C ARG A 93 -13.77 1.06 3.60
N PRO A 94 -14.95 0.49 3.90
CA PRO A 94 -15.36 -0.76 3.26
C PRO A 94 -15.23 -0.70 1.74
N GLY A 95 -14.77 -1.79 1.13
CA GLY A 95 -14.47 -1.86 -0.29
C GLY A 95 -13.07 -1.34 -0.68
N SER A 96 -12.25 -0.94 0.30
CA SER A 96 -10.82 -0.69 0.10
C SER A 96 -10.03 -2.00 0.08
N VAL A 97 -8.80 -1.97 -0.44
CA VAL A 97 -7.88 -3.11 -0.42
C VAL A 97 -6.59 -2.77 0.33
N PHE A 98 -6.17 -3.69 1.18
CA PHE A 98 -4.85 -3.68 1.80
C PHE A 98 -3.93 -4.67 1.07
N VAL A 99 -2.84 -4.17 0.48
CA VAL A 99 -1.82 -4.93 -0.24
C VAL A 99 -0.61 -5.10 0.68
N MET A 100 -0.35 -6.33 1.09
CA MET A 100 0.68 -6.66 2.07
C MET A 100 1.93 -7.21 1.37
N CYS A 101 3.01 -6.44 1.37
CA CYS A 101 4.24 -6.79 0.66
C CYS A 101 5.30 -7.50 1.53
N SER A 102 5.05 -7.64 2.83
CA SER A 102 5.94 -8.39 3.72
C SER A 102 5.84 -9.90 3.46
N THR A 103 6.95 -10.62 3.57
CA THR A 103 6.93 -12.09 3.58
C THR A 103 6.57 -12.56 4.99
N VAL A 104 5.47 -13.27 5.12
CA VAL A 104 4.94 -13.72 6.42
C VAL A 104 4.56 -15.21 6.39
N ASP A 105 4.28 -15.76 7.57
CA ASP A 105 3.71 -17.10 7.68
C ASP A 105 2.33 -17.16 6.99
N PRO A 106 2.03 -18.18 6.16
CA PRO A 106 0.76 -18.28 5.45
C PRO A 106 -0.47 -18.27 6.37
N ASN A 107 -0.39 -18.89 7.56
CA ASN A 107 -1.50 -18.90 8.51
C ASN A 107 -1.76 -17.49 9.09
N TRP A 108 -0.69 -16.72 9.29
CA TRP A 108 -0.83 -15.30 9.67
C TRP A 108 -1.58 -14.52 8.61
N SER A 109 -1.19 -14.69 7.34
CA SER A 109 -1.83 -14.03 6.20
C SER A 109 -3.31 -14.39 6.09
N ILE A 110 -3.66 -15.68 6.18
CA ILE A 110 -5.05 -16.15 6.15
C ILE A 110 -5.89 -15.57 7.30
N ARG A 111 -5.33 -15.50 8.52
CA ARG A 111 -6.04 -14.88 9.66
C ARG A 111 -6.26 -13.39 9.44
N THR A 112 -5.26 -12.69 8.93
CA THR A 112 -5.35 -11.25 8.65
C THR A 112 -6.40 -10.96 7.59
N GLU A 113 -6.46 -11.74 6.51
CA GLU A 113 -7.50 -11.63 5.49
C GLU A 113 -8.91 -11.73 6.09
N LYS A 114 -9.14 -12.71 6.97
CA LYS A 114 -10.44 -12.89 7.64
C LYS A 114 -10.81 -11.69 8.52
N LEU A 115 -9.87 -11.18 9.31
CA LEU A 115 -10.10 -10.02 10.18
C LEU A 115 -10.41 -8.76 9.37
N LEU A 116 -9.74 -8.56 8.24
CA LEU A 116 -10.01 -7.44 7.33
C LEU A 116 -11.37 -7.58 6.64
N ALA A 117 -11.74 -8.81 6.24
CA ALA A 117 -13.03 -9.08 5.63
C ALA A 117 -14.20 -8.74 6.58
N GLU A 118 -14.05 -8.95 7.89
CA GLU A 118 -15.05 -8.53 8.91
C GLU A 118 -15.27 -7.01 8.92
N LYS A 119 -14.30 -6.24 8.46
CA LYS A 119 -14.38 -4.77 8.29
C LYS A 119 -14.77 -4.34 6.88
N GLY A 120 -15.06 -5.29 6.00
CA GLY A 120 -15.33 -5.02 4.59
C GLY A 120 -14.11 -4.59 3.78
N ILE A 121 -12.90 -4.85 4.27
CA ILE A 121 -11.64 -4.52 3.62
C ILE A 121 -11.13 -5.76 2.89
N LEU A 122 -10.82 -5.59 1.61
CA LEU A 122 -10.19 -6.63 0.79
C LEU A 122 -8.71 -6.75 1.16
N TYR A 123 -8.15 -7.93 1.00
CA TYR A 123 -6.75 -8.22 1.31
C TYR A 123 -6.07 -8.89 0.12
N LEU A 124 -4.86 -8.46 -0.19
CA LEU A 124 -3.98 -9.09 -1.17
C LEU A 124 -2.64 -9.36 -0.52
N ASP A 125 -2.30 -10.64 -0.35
CA ASP A 125 -0.96 -11.07 0.00
C ASP A 125 -0.08 -10.90 -1.24
N ALA A 126 0.97 -10.10 -1.15
CA ALA A 126 1.77 -9.68 -2.30
C ALA A 126 3.26 -9.51 -1.96
N PRO A 127 3.94 -10.55 -1.44
CA PRO A 127 5.37 -10.45 -1.20
C PRO A 127 6.11 -10.07 -2.49
N ILE A 128 7.16 -9.27 -2.34
CA ILE A 128 7.90 -8.65 -3.44
C ILE A 128 9.32 -9.18 -3.53
N SER A 129 9.85 -9.19 -4.76
CA SER A 129 11.21 -9.59 -5.06
C SER A 129 11.80 -8.74 -6.19
N GLY A 130 13.11 -8.45 -6.12
CA GLY A 130 13.82 -7.76 -7.20
C GLY A 130 14.78 -6.67 -6.73
N GLY A 131 14.69 -6.22 -5.49
CA GLY A 131 15.58 -5.22 -4.91
C GLY A 131 15.23 -3.77 -5.29
N ALA A 132 15.93 -2.82 -4.67
CA ALA A 132 15.64 -1.39 -4.77
C ALA A 132 15.68 -0.84 -6.20
N ALA A 133 16.63 -1.29 -7.02
CA ALA A 133 16.77 -0.83 -8.40
C ALA A 133 15.55 -1.22 -9.26
N ARG A 134 15.09 -2.47 -9.14
CA ARG A 134 13.89 -2.92 -9.85
C ARG A 134 12.63 -2.23 -9.33
N ALA A 135 12.53 -2.00 -8.02
CA ALA A 135 11.42 -1.22 -7.46
C ALA A 135 11.36 0.19 -8.05
N ALA A 136 12.52 0.86 -8.11
CA ALA A 136 12.61 2.19 -8.72
C ALA A 136 12.26 2.20 -10.21
N ASN A 137 12.55 1.13 -10.93
CA ASN A 137 12.25 1.01 -12.37
C ASN A 137 10.79 0.55 -12.65
N GLY A 138 10.05 0.09 -11.64
CA GLY A 138 8.74 -0.53 -11.84
C GLY A 138 8.80 -1.95 -12.38
N GLU A 139 9.88 -2.68 -12.07
CA GLU A 139 10.19 -4.02 -12.59
C GLU A 139 10.24 -5.08 -11.49
N ILE A 140 9.73 -4.78 -10.30
CA ILE A 140 9.68 -5.77 -9.22
C ILE A 140 8.69 -6.89 -9.57
N THR A 141 8.98 -8.08 -9.05
CA THR A 141 8.01 -9.18 -9.07
C THR A 141 7.16 -9.13 -7.83
N MET A 142 5.84 -9.14 -7.99
CA MET A 142 4.87 -9.29 -6.92
C MET A 142 4.20 -10.65 -7.03
N MET A 143 4.26 -11.45 -5.97
CA MET A 143 3.67 -12.79 -5.92
C MET A 143 2.33 -12.71 -5.20
N THR A 144 1.26 -12.49 -5.96
CA THR A 144 -0.04 -12.16 -5.41
C THR A 144 -0.91 -13.38 -5.11
N SER A 145 -1.60 -13.34 -3.98
CA SER A 145 -2.61 -14.30 -3.56
C SER A 145 -3.74 -13.60 -2.80
N GLY A 146 -4.98 -13.90 -3.11
CA GLY A 146 -6.16 -13.29 -2.47
C GLY A 146 -7.42 -13.46 -3.31
N HIS A 147 -8.49 -12.82 -2.86
CA HIS A 147 -9.75 -12.83 -3.59
C HIS A 147 -9.61 -12.11 -4.94
N PRO A 148 -10.26 -12.58 -6.04
CA PRO A 148 -10.20 -11.93 -7.35
C PRO A 148 -10.53 -10.43 -7.33
N ASP A 149 -11.48 -10.01 -6.50
CA ASP A 149 -11.84 -8.58 -6.37
C ASP A 149 -10.71 -7.74 -5.75
N ALA A 150 -9.95 -8.33 -4.81
CA ALA A 150 -8.79 -7.66 -4.22
C ALA A 150 -7.71 -7.43 -5.29
N TYR A 151 -7.43 -8.45 -6.10
CA TYR A 151 -6.49 -8.35 -7.21
C TYR A 151 -6.96 -7.31 -8.24
N ALA A 152 -8.22 -7.38 -8.66
CA ALA A 152 -8.78 -6.46 -9.65
C ALA A 152 -8.70 -4.99 -9.20
N LEU A 153 -8.97 -4.72 -7.92
CA LEU A 153 -8.87 -3.37 -7.36
C LEU A 153 -7.42 -2.89 -7.28
N ALA A 154 -6.48 -3.75 -6.88
CA ALA A 154 -5.07 -3.42 -6.75
C ALA A 154 -4.32 -3.37 -8.09
N GLN A 155 -4.84 -4.01 -9.13
CA GLN A 155 -4.17 -4.24 -10.42
C GLN A 155 -3.53 -2.99 -11.04
N PRO A 156 -4.07 -1.78 -10.96
CA PRO A 156 -3.40 -0.59 -11.49
C PRO A 156 -2.07 -0.24 -10.81
N CYS A 157 -1.80 -0.85 -9.64
CA CYS A 157 -0.61 -0.58 -8.82
C CYS A 157 0.38 -1.76 -8.79
N LEU A 158 0.08 -2.87 -9.48
CA LEU A 158 0.89 -4.09 -9.46
C LEU A 158 1.92 -4.14 -10.58
#